data_95a96478d8c4b999b9ac8c905fb7b943
#
_entry.id   95a96478d8c4b999b9ac8c905fb7b943
#
_cell.length_a   1.000
_cell.length_b   1.000
_cell.length_c   1.000
_cell.angle_alpha   90.00
_cell.angle_beta   90.00
_cell.angle_gamma   90.00
#
_symmetry.space_group_name_H-M   'P 1'
#
loop_
_entity.id
_entity.type
_entity.pdbx_description
1 polymer ?
#
loop_
_entity_poly.entity_id
_entity_poly.type
_entity_poly.pdbx_seq_one_letter_code
_entity_poly.pdbx_strand_id
1 'polypeptide(L)'
;MTRPLNTDIIKKRITEKRKALGLNQAQLSQQAGVTPAAICQIENGDRVPTIPVLHRIATVLGVSLDYLTGKTQDSEMKDLLHNQEVKEFFRDFQSLEERDREIIKRHMEIMKKTPPGEKK
;
A
#
# COMPACT_ATOMS: atom_id res chain seq x y z
N MET A 1 -21.37 -0.74 15.99
CA MET A 1 -21.86 -0.30 14.67
C MET A 1 -20.81 -0.61 13.62
N THR A 2 -21.20 -1.36 12.62
CA THR A 2 -20.26 -1.77 11.58
C THR A 2 -20.01 -0.60 10.63
N ARG A 3 -18.77 -0.28 10.45
CA ARG A 3 -18.39 0.78 9.53
C ARG A 3 -18.57 0.27 8.10
N PRO A 4 -19.25 1.00 7.21
CA PRO A 4 -19.36 0.56 5.82
C PRO A 4 -17.98 0.56 5.17
N LEU A 5 -17.78 -0.34 4.22
CA LEU A 5 -16.54 -0.41 3.45
C LEU A 5 -16.42 0.86 2.60
N ASN A 6 -15.21 1.42 2.55
CA ASN A 6 -14.95 2.58 1.73
C ASN A 6 -14.69 2.14 0.29
N THR A 7 -15.72 2.26 -0.56
CA THR A 7 -15.65 1.82 -1.95
C THR A 7 -14.62 2.60 -2.76
N ASP A 8 -14.36 3.86 -2.41
CA ASP A 8 -13.36 4.68 -3.12
C ASP A 8 -11.96 4.14 -2.91
N ILE A 9 -11.62 3.75 -1.69
CA ILE A 9 -10.31 3.15 -1.41
C ILE A 9 -10.20 1.79 -2.09
N ILE A 10 -11.23 0.98 -2.00
CA ILE A 10 -11.25 -0.36 -2.60
C ILE A 10 -11.04 -0.28 -4.10
N LYS A 11 -11.83 0.53 -4.80
CA LYS A 11 -11.71 0.64 -6.25
C LYS A 11 -10.34 1.16 -6.66
N LYS A 12 -9.82 2.14 -5.96
CA LYS A 12 -8.52 2.74 -6.25
C LYS A 12 -7.40 1.72 -6.12
N ARG A 13 -7.37 1.01 -4.98
CA ARG A 13 -6.29 0.08 -4.68
C ARG A 13 -6.33 -1.16 -5.57
N ILE A 14 -7.53 -1.66 -5.87
CA ILE A 14 -7.67 -2.78 -6.82
C ILE A 14 -7.16 -2.37 -8.20
N THR A 15 -7.61 -1.22 -8.69
CA THR A 15 -7.22 -0.73 -10.01
C THR A 15 -5.72 -0.50 -10.12
N GLU A 16 -5.14 0.15 -9.12
CA GLU A 16 -3.70 0.44 -9.11
C GLU A 16 -2.87 -0.85 -9.09
N LYS A 17 -3.21 -1.80 -8.22
CA LYS A 17 -2.46 -3.04 -8.12
C LYS A 17 -2.63 -3.91 -9.35
N ARG A 18 -3.85 -3.95 -9.92
CA ARG A 18 -4.10 -4.68 -11.16
C ARG A 18 -3.20 -4.16 -12.28
N LYS A 19 -3.17 -2.85 -12.46
CA LYS A 19 -2.34 -2.23 -13.51
C LYS A 19 -0.85 -2.44 -13.25
N ALA A 20 -0.43 -2.36 -11.99
CA ALA A 20 0.97 -2.59 -11.62
C ALA A 20 1.41 -4.01 -11.96
N LEU A 21 0.51 -4.98 -11.91
CA LEU A 21 0.80 -6.37 -12.26
C LEU A 21 0.63 -6.65 -13.76
N GLY A 22 0.22 -5.66 -14.55
CA GLY A 22 0.02 -5.82 -15.98
C GLY A 22 -1.22 -6.62 -16.33
N LEU A 23 -2.20 -6.72 -15.42
CA LEU A 23 -3.43 -7.47 -15.67
C LEU A 23 -4.53 -6.55 -16.19
N ASN A 24 -5.33 -7.04 -17.14
CA ASN A 24 -6.55 -6.36 -17.50
C ASN A 24 -7.71 -6.88 -16.62
N GLN A 25 -8.89 -6.26 -16.73
CA GLN A 25 -10.03 -6.65 -15.90
C GLN A 25 -10.45 -8.11 -16.13
N ALA A 26 -10.41 -8.57 -17.37
CA ALA A 26 -10.76 -9.95 -17.68
C ALA A 26 -9.78 -10.94 -17.04
N GLN A 27 -8.50 -10.64 -17.08
CA GLN A 27 -7.48 -11.50 -16.48
C GLN A 27 -7.65 -11.55 -14.97
N LEU A 28 -7.90 -10.41 -14.34
CA LEU A 28 -8.13 -10.38 -12.89
C LEU A 28 -9.39 -11.19 -12.54
N SER A 29 -10.47 -11.03 -13.30
CA SER A 29 -11.70 -11.76 -13.03
C SER A 29 -11.50 -13.26 -13.14
N GLN A 30 -10.77 -13.71 -14.15
CA GLN A 30 -10.49 -15.13 -14.35
C GLN A 30 -9.69 -15.70 -13.19
N GLN A 31 -8.65 -15.01 -12.76
CA GLN A 31 -7.79 -15.48 -11.67
C GLN A 31 -8.51 -15.44 -10.31
N ALA A 32 -9.39 -14.47 -10.12
CA ALA A 32 -10.14 -14.34 -8.86
C ALA A 32 -11.42 -15.18 -8.83
N GLY A 33 -11.77 -15.82 -9.95
CA GLY A 33 -12.97 -16.66 -10.01
C GLY A 33 -14.25 -15.86 -9.95
N VAL A 34 -14.28 -14.66 -10.53
CA VAL A 34 -15.47 -13.80 -10.60
C VAL A 34 -15.69 -13.39 -12.05
N THR A 35 -16.85 -12.78 -12.32
CA THR A 35 -17.15 -12.35 -13.71
C THR A 35 -16.42 -11.05 -14.05
N PRO A 36 -16.09 -10.82 -15.33
CA PRO A 36 -15.53 -9.52 -15.75
C PRO A 36 -16.45 -8.35 -15.42
N ALA A 37 -17.76 -8.55 -15.52
CA ALA A 37 -18.74 -7.51 -15.17
C ALA A 37 -18.62 -7.13 -13.68
N ALA A 38 -18.39 -8.11 -12.81
CA ALA A 38 -18.22 -7.85 -11.38
C ALA A 38 -16.99 -7.00 -11.13
N ILE A 39 -15.86 -7.32 -11.77
CA ILE A 39 -14.64 -6.53 -11.63
C ILE A 39 -14.87 -5.10 -12.15
N CYS A 40 -15.50 -4.97 -13.30
CA CYS A 40 -15.80 -3.66 -13.87
C CYS A 40 -16.63 -2.81 -12.90
N GLN A 41 -17.67 -3.38 -12.33
CA GLN A 41 -18.56 -2.67 -11.39
C GLN A 41 -17.82 -2.29 -10.10
N ILE A 42 -16.98 -3.18 -9.61
CA ILE A 42 -16.18 -2.90 -8.39
C ILE A 42 -15.19 -1.76 -8.66
N GLU A 43 -14.50 -1.78 -9.79
CA GLU A 43 -13.52 -0.74 -10.13
C GLU A 43 -14.18 0.60 -10.45
N ASN A 44 -15.43 0.59 -10.90
CA ASN A 44 -16.19 1.82 -11.12
C ASN A 44 -16.80 2.38 -9.84
N GLY A 45 -16.82 1.61 -8.76
CA GLY A 45 -17.45 2.00 -7.51
C GLY A 45 -18.95 1.73 -7.48
N ASP A 46 -19.48 1.04 -8.50
CA ASP A 46 -20.92 0.75 -8.60
C ASP A 46 -21.35 -0.46 -7.78
N ARG A 47 -20.37 -1.22 -7.29
CA ARG A 47 -20.66 -2.45 -6.57
C ARG A 47 -19.69 -2.60 -5.39
N VAL A 48 -20.25 -2.91 -4.22
CA VAL A 48 -19.45 -3.24 -3.03
C VAL A 48 -19.22 -4.76 -3.06
N PRO A 49 -17.95 -5.20 -3.15
CA PRO A 49 -17.66 -6.63 -3.16
C PRO A 49 -17.97 -7.26 -1.80
N THR A 50 -18.38 -8.53 -1.80
CA THR A 50 -18.48 -9.30 -0.57
C THR A 50 -17.08 -9.59 -0.03
N ILE A 51 -16.98 -9.91 1.25
CA ILE A 51 -15.68 -10.23 1.86
C ILE A 51 -15.02 -11.43 1.17
N PRO A 52 -15.73 -12.55 0.87
CA PRO A 52 -15.10 -13.64 0.13
C PRO A 52 -14.57 -13.24 -1.25
N VAL A 53 -15.30 -12.44 -1.99
CA VAL A 53 -14.86 -11.94 -3.30
C VAL A 53 -13.63 -11.05 -3.14
N LEU A 54 -13.68 -10.12 -2.19
CA LEU A 54 -12.59 -9.21 -1.94
C LEU A 54 -11.32 -9.97 -1.53
N HIS A 55 -11.46 -11.02 -0.73
CA HIS A 55 -10.34 -11.88 -0.33
C HIS A 55 -9.69 -12.56 -1.53
N ARG A 56 -10.50 -13.08 -2.45
CA ARG A 56 -9.96 -13.71 -3.68
C ARG A 56 -9.20 -12.71 -4.54
N ILE A 57 -9.75 -11.50 -4.68
CA ILE A 57 -9.08 -10.42 -5.41
C ILE A 57 -7.75 -10.06 -4.73
N ALA A 58 -7.76 -9.92 -3.41
CA ALA A 58 -6.56 -9.61 -2.65
C ALA A 58 -5.47 -10.66 -2.85
N THR A 59 -5.86 -11.93 -2.85
CA THR A 59 -4.93 -13.05 -3.07
C THR A 59 -4.26 -12.94 -4.45
N VAL A 60 -5.05 -12.67 -5.49
CA VAL A 60 -4.50 -12.51 -6.85
C VAL A 60 -3.55 -11.33 -6.93
N LEU A 61 -3.90 -10.21 -6.27
CA LEU A 61 -3.10 -9.00 -6.30
C LEU A 61 -1.89 -9.05 -5.36
N GLY A 62 -1.80 -10.08 -4.51
CA GLY A 62 -0.69 -10.21 -3.57
C GLY A 62 -0.72 -9.20 -2.44
N VAL A 63 -1.89 -8.74 -2.05
CA VAL A 63 -2.08 -7.78 -0.95
C VAL A 63 -3.01 -8.36 0.10
N SER A 64 -3.03 -7.74 1.28
CA SER A 64 -3.93 -8.15 2.35
C SER A 64 -5.32 -7.58 2.11
N LEU A 65 -6.32 -8.24 2.71
CA LEU A 65 -7.68 -7.73 2.72
C LEU A 65 -7.73 -6.36 3.41
N ASP A 66 -7.00 -6.21 4.50
CA ASP A 66 -6.94 -4.96 5.24
C ASP A 66 -6.39 -3.81 4.39
N TYR A 67 -5.41 -4.10 3.55
CA TYR A 67 -4.90 -3.09 2.61
C TYR A 67 -6.00 -2.62 1.67
N LEU A 68 -6.74 -3.55 1.07
CA LEU A 68 -7.79 -3.20 0.12
C LEU A 68 -8.93 -2.40 0.77
N THR A 69 -9.22 -2.68 2.05
CA THR A 69 -10.29 -1.97 2.76
C THR A 69 -9.82 -0.67 3.41
N GLY A 70 -8.53 -0.37 3.35
CA GLY A 70 -7.98 0.85 3.91
C GLY A 70 -7.73 0.80 5.40
N LYS A 71 -7.74 -0.39 6.01
CA LYS A 71 -7.49 -0.53 7.44
C LYS A 71 -6.02 -0.46 7.79
N THR A 72 -5.12 -0.76 6.86
CA THR A 72 -3.69 -0.70 7.09
C THR A 72 -2.99 0.04 5.97
N GLN A 73 -1.82 0.57 6.27
CA GLN A 73 -0.92 1.20 5.31
C GLN A 73 0.30 0.31 5.03
N ASP A 74 0.20 -0.98 5.35
CA ASP A 74 1.31 -1.92 5.22
C ASP A 74 1.92 -1.93 3.83
N SER A 75 1.09 -1.78 2.80
CA SER A 75 1.59 -1.76 1.42
C SER A 75 2.42 -0.53 1.14
N GLU A 76 2.04 0.63 1.68
CA GLU A 76 2.84 1.84 1.54
C GLU A 76 4.20 1.68 2.22
N MET A 77 4.21 1.07 3.41
CA MET A 77 5.44 0.78 4.12
C MET A 77 6.30 -0.19 3.33
N LYS A 78 5.72 -1.25 2.77
CA LYS A 78 6.46 -2.20 1.94
C LYS A 78 7.03 -1.53 0.69
N ASP A 79 6.25 -0.66 0.04
CA ASP A 79 6.71 0.07 -1.13
C ASP A 79 7.90 0.97 -0.78
N LEU A 80 7.85 1.64 0.38
CA LEU A 80 8.97 2.43 0.87
C LEU A 80 10.20 1.55 1.10
N LEU A 81 10.02 0.38 1.72
CA LEU A 81 11.13 -0.53 1.99
C LEU A 81 11.71 -1.14 0.72
N HIS A 82 10.97 -1.13 -0.40
CA HIS A 82 11.46 -1.59 -1.69
C HIS A 82 12.08 -0.48 -2.53
N ASN A 83 11.97 0.78 -2.09
CA ASN A 83 12.61 1.90 -2.75
C ASN A 83 14.12 1.78 -2.65
N GLN A 84 14.83 1.95 -3.77
CA GLN A 84 16.27 1.76 -3.83
C GLN A 84 17.01 2.74 -2.91
N GLU A 85 16.59 3.99 -2.87
CA GLU A 85 17.21 4.99 -2.00
C GLU A 85 17.06 4.64 -0.52
N VAL A 86 15.89 4.12 -0.13
CA VAL A 86 15.62 3.71 1.24
C VAL A 86 16.48 2.51 1.60
N LYS A 87 16.61 1.53 0.69
CA LYS A 87 17.46 0.37 0.91
C LYS A 87 18.93 0.77 1.09
N GLU A 88 19.40 1.67 0.26
CA GLU A 88 20.77 2.17 0.35
C GLU A 88 20.99 2.91 1.66
N PHE A 89 20.04 3.73 2.06
CA PHE A 89 20.10 4.45 3.34
C PHE A 89 20.22 3.47 4.51
N PHE A 90 19.36 2.45 4.56
CA PHE A 90 19.40 1.46 5.64
C PHE A 90 20.72 0.71 5.67
N ARG A 91 21.23 0.30 4.50
CA ARG A 91 22.48 -0.41 4.42
C ARG A 91 23.63 0.47 4.93
N ASP A 92 23.71 1.71 4.48
CA ASP A 92 24.73 2.65 4.91
C ASP A 92 24.63 2.94 6.39
N PHE A 93 23.40 3.12 6.89
CA PHE A 93 23.17 3.37 8.31
C PHE A 93 23.64 2.19 9.16
N GLN A 94 23.35 0.96 8.73
CA GLN A 94 23.75 -0.23 9.46
C GLN A 94 25.27 -0.45 9.45
N SER A 95 25.95 0.06 8.43
CA SER A 95 27.42 -0.06 8.34
C SER A 95 28.15 0.89 9.25
N LEU A 96 27.47 1.90 9.80
CA LEU A 96 28.05 2.86 10.71
C LEU A 96 28.29 2.26 12.10
N GLU A 97 29.28 2.81 12.80
CA GLU A 97 29.48 2.48 14.21
C GLU A 97 28.33 3.00 15.04
N GLU A 98 28.09 2.36 16.20
CA GLU A 98 27.00 2.74 17.08
C GLU A 98 27.02 4.21 17.44
N ARG A 99 28.20 4.76 17.68
CA ARG A 99 28.37 6.18 18.01
C ARG A 99 27.83 7.08 16.88
N ASP A 100 28.18 6.75 15.66
CA ASP A 100 27.76 7.55 14.52
C ASP A 100 26.25 7.44 14.27
N ARG A 101 25.68 6.26 14.48
CA ARG A 101 24.23 6.07 14.38
C ARG A 101 23.49 6.92 15.42
N GLU A 102 24.04 7.00 16.64
CA GLU A 102 23.46 7.84 17.69
C GLU A 102 23.48 9.32 17.33
N ILE A 103 24.56 9.78 16.71
CA ILE A 103 24.67 11.17 16.25
C ILE A 103 23.58 11.47 15.21
N ILE A 104 23.38 10.56 14.26
CA ILE A 104 22.33 10.71 13.24
C ILE A 104 20.96 10.76 13.87
N LYS A 105 20.68 9.87 14.82
CA LYS A 105 19.39 9.83 15.52
C LYS A 105 19.11 11.14 16.24
N ARG A 106 20.11 11.69 16.93
CA ARG A 106 19.97 12.98 17.62
C ARG A 106 19.68 14.09 16.64
N HIS A 107 20.37 14.08 15.51
CA HIS A 107 20.15 15.08 14.47
C HIS A 107 18.73 15.02 13.92
N MET A 108 18.24 13.81 13.69
CA MET A 108 16.86 13.62 13.24
C MET A 108 15.84 14.13 14.26
N GLU A 109 16.10 13.91 15.56
CA GLU A 109 15.21 14.42 16.60
C GLU A 109 15.13 15.94 16.58
N ILE A 110 16.27 16.60 16.39
CA ILE A 110 16.34 18.06 16.30
C ILE A 110 15.52 18.55 15.10
N MET A 111 15.67 17.87 13.95
CA MET A 111 14.96 18.25 12.74
C MET A 111 13.44 18.07 12.89
N LYS A 112 13.02 17.01 13.58
CA LYS A 112 11.58 16.78 13.82
C LYS A 112 10.95 17.90 14.65
N LYS A 113 11.72 18.49 15.57
CA LYS A 113 11.22 19.54 16.45
C LYS A 113 11.20 20.91 15.80
N THR A 114 11.86 21.05 14.64
CA THR A 114 11.91 22.30 13.91
C THR A 114 10.71 22.43 13.00
N PRO A 115 9.89 23.50 13.12
CA PRO A 115 8.76 23.71 12.21
C PRO A 115 9.23 23.81 10.75
N PRO A 116 8.47 23.26 9.79
CA PRO A 116 8.90 23.26 8.39
C PRO A 116 9.22 24.63 7.81
N GLY A 117 8.55 25.67 8.25
CA GLY A 117 8.79 27.03 7.76
C GLY A 117 10.09 27.65 8.23
N GLU A 118 10.77 27.08 9.22
CA GLU A 118 12.00 27.60 9.78
C GLU A 118 13.25 26.87 9.26
N LYS A 119 13.07 25.87 8.45
CA LYS A 119 14.18 25.14 7.84
C LYS A 119 14.79 25.97 6.74
N LYS A 120 16.06 26.21 6.84
CA LYS A 120 16.83 26.90 5.80
C LYS A 120 17.96 26.00 5.32
#